data_2a92f77617ed54a4330cb7ff154faa2e
#
_entry.id   2a92f77617ed54a4330cb7ff154faa2e
#
_cell.length_a   1.000
_cell.length_b   1.000
_cell.length_c   1.000
_cell.angle_alpha   90.00
_cell.angle_beta   90.00
_cell.angle_gamma   90.00
#
_symmetry.space_group_name_H-M   'P 1'
#
loop_
_entity.id
_entity.type
_entity.pdbx_description
1 polymer ?
#
loop_
_entity_poly.entity_id
_entity_poly.type
_entity_poly.pdbx_seq_one_letter_code
_entity_poly.pdbx_strand_id
1 'polypeptide(L)'
;MNRVILMGRLTRDPEVRYSQGERTMAIARYTLAVDRRGRRNQDGNEQTADFINCVAFDRAGEFAEKYFRQGMRVLVSGRIQTGSYTNRDGQKVYTTDIVVDDQEFADSK
;
A
#
# COMPACT_ATOMS: atom_id res chain seq x y z
N MET A 1 -17.13 -5.65 -10.20
CA MET A 1 -15.92 -4.83 -10.46
C MET A 1 -15.16 -4.64 -9.16
N ASN A 2 -13.85 -4.80 -9.22
CA ASN A 2 -13.00 -4.63 -8.04
C ASN A 2 -11.87 -3.67 -8.44
N ARG A 3 -12.08 -2.40 -8.16
CA ARG A 3 -11.11 -1.38 -8.55
C ARG A 3 -11.06 -0.30 -7.49
N VAL A 4 -9.84 0.08 -7.14
CA VAL A 4 -9.58 1.07 -6.10
C VAL A 4 -8.60 2.10 -6.65
N ILE A 5 -8.85 3.36 -6.34
CA ILE A 5 -7.94 4.45 -6.66
C ILE A 5 -7.71 5.22 -5.37
N LEU A 6 -6.45 5.32 -4.97
CA LEU A 6 -6.09 5.94 -3.70
C LEU A 6 -4.96 6.93 -3.90
N MET A 7 -4.99 8.00 -3.13
CA MET A 7 -3.87 8.92 -3.04
C MET A 7 -3.48 9.05 -1.58
N GLY A 8 -2.21 8.87 -1.28
CA GLY A 8 -1.74 8.98 0.10
C GLY A 8 -0.24 9.13 0.14
N ARG A 9 0.28 9.23 1.37
CA ARG A 9 1.71 9.36 1.59
C ARG A 9 2.27 8.06 2.11
N LEU A 10 3.45 7.71 1.65
CA LEU A 10 4.13 6.54 2.18
C LEU A 10 4.49 6.77 3.63
N THR A 11 4.16 5.81 4.48
CA THR A 11 4.48 5.92 5.90
C THR A 11 5.92 5.56 6.18
N ARG A 12 6.56 4.84 5.26
CA ARG A 12 7.96 4.48 5.34
C ARG A 12 8.42 4.05 3.95
N ASP A 13 9.72 3.81 3.80
CA ASP A 13 10.25 3.33 2.54
C ASP A 13 9.63 1.96 2.19
N PRO A 14 9.42 1.67 0.91
CA PRO A 14 8.90 0.36 0.53
C PRO A 14 9.83 -0.76 0.97
N GLU A 15 9.23 -1.85 1.40
CA GLU A 15 9.96 -3.07 1.71
C GLU A 15 9.93 -3.93 0.46
N VAL A 16 11.09 -4.26 -0.06
CA VAL A 16 11.18 -4.94 -1.34
C VAL A 16 11.83 -6.30 -1.16
N ARG A 17 11.21 -7.29 -1.74
CA ARG A 17 11.74 -8.65 -1.78
C ARG A 17 11.72 -9.12 -3.21
N TYR A 18 12.56 -10.10 -3.50
CA TYR A 18 12.62 -10.69 -4.82
C TYR A 18 12.27 -12.16 -4.72
N SER A 19 11.27 -12.57 -5.50
CA SER A 19 10.89 -13.96 -5.53
C SER A 19 12.00 -14.76 -6.22
N GLN A 20 12.16 -16.01 -5.80
CA GLN A 20 13.11 -16.90 -6.41
C GLN A 20 12.37 -17.91 -7.27
N GLY A 21 12.96 -18.25 -8.41
CA GLY A 21 12.34 -19.13 -9.36
C GLY A 21 13.02 -18.95 -10.69
N GLU A 22 12.35 -19.36 -11.75
CA GLU A 22 12.90 -19.21 -13.09
C GLU A 22 13.07 -17.74 -13.46
N ARG A 23 12.21 -16.90 -12.93
CA ARG A 23 12.31 -15.45 -13.12
C ARG A 23 12.24 -14.78 -11.76
N THR A 24 13.16 -13.87 -11.57
CA THR A 24 13.13 -13.06 -10.35
C THR A 24 12.14 -11.94 -10.52
N MET A 25 11.23 -11.83 -9.57
CA MET A 25 10.18 -10.82 -9.61
C MET A 25 10.28 -9.95 -8.36
N ALA A 26 10.30 -8.66 -8.55
CA ALA A 26 10.29 -7.72 -7.43
C ALA A 26 8.90 -7.67 -6.80
N ILE A 27 8.86 -7.68 -5.48
CA ILE A 27 7.62 -7.54 -4.73
C ILE A 27 7.84 -6.43 -3.72
N ALA A 28 7.20 -5.30 -3.94
CA ALA A 28 7.34 -4.15 -3.07
C ALA A 28 6.07 -3.98 -2.25
N ARG A 29 6.25 -3.83 -0.94
CA ARG A 29 5.15 -3.59 -0.03
C ARG A 29 5.34 -2.24 0.62
N TYR A 30 4.26 -1.47 0.65
CA TYR A 30 4.30 -0.18 1.33
C TYR A 30 2.91 0.14 1.88
N THR A 31 2.88 1.05 2.81
CA THR A 31 1.64 1.48 3.45
C THR A 31 1.41 2.95 3.16
N LEU A 32 0.22 3.27 2.71
CA LEU A 32 -0.18 4.63 2.43
C LEU A 32 -1.06 5.15 3.55
N ALA A 33 -0.79 6.39 3.95
CA ALA A 33 -1.68 7.11 4.83
C ALA A 33 -2.62 7.93 3.94
N VAL A 34 -3.87 7.52 3.89
CA VAL A 34 -4.88 8.14 3.04
C VAL A 34 -5.76 9.01 3.92
N ASP A 35 -5.78 10.29 3.64
CA ASP A 35 -6.54 11.22 4.47
C ASP A 35 -8.03 10.93 4.35
N ARG A 36 -8.71 11.00 5.50
CA ARG A 36 -10.15 10.90 5.52
C ARG A 36 -10.75 12.23 5.15
N ARG A 37 -11.72 12.17 4.26
CA ARG A 37 -12.49 13.35 3.91
C ARG A 37 -13.70 13.44 4.81
N GLY A 38 -14.18 14.66 4.98
CA GLY A 38 -15.42 14.85 5.64
C GLY A 38 -15.25 15.62 6.94
N ARG A 39 -16.17 15.35 7.82
CA ARG A 39 -16.31 16.16 9.02
C ARG A 39 -15.16 15.95 9.97
N ARG A 40 -14.61 17.07 10.43
CA ARG A 40 -13.58 17.01 11.44
C ARG A 40 -14.19 16.56 12.75
N ASN A 41 -13.53 15.65 13.43
CA ASN A 41 -14.03 15.21 14.73
C ASN A 41 -13.67 16.23 15.80
N GLN A 42 -14.67 16.56 16.61
CA GLN A 42 -14.49 17.56 17.62
C GLN A 42 -13.72 17.06 18.82
N ASP A 43 -13.61 15.76 19.00
CA ASP A 43 -12.88 15.21 20.14
C ASP A 43 -11.37 15.29 19.98
N GLY A 44 -10.91 15.50 18.77
CA GLY A 44 -9.47 15.60 18.53
C GLY A 44 -8.73 14.30 18.68
N ASN A 45 -9.39 13.22 18.97
CA ASN A 45 -8.77 11.92 19.17
C ASN A 45 -8.99 10.97 18.04
N GLU A 46 -9.68 11.38 17.01
CA GLU A 46 -9.97 10.48 15.94
C GLU A 46 -8.82 10.40 14.96
N GLN A 47 -8.73 9.24 14.39
CA GLN A 47 -7.78 9.00 13.33
C GLN A 47 -8.17 9.83 12.12
N THR A 48 -7.21 10.58 11.59
CA THR A 48 -7.46 11.45 10.45
C THR A 48 -7.07 10.79 9.14
N ALA A 49 -6.48 9.61 9.20
CA ALA A 49 -6.04 8.90 8.01
C ALA A 49 -6.29 7.41 8.17
N ASP A 50 -6.49 6.76 7.05
CA ASP A 50 -6.55 5.30 7.00
C ASP A 50 -5.24 4.79 6.44
N PHE A 51 -4.71 3.74 7.07
CA PHE A 51 -3.45 3.15 6.66
C PHE A 51 -3.75 1.94 5.80
N ILE A 52 -3.36 2.01 4.55
CA ILE A 52 -3.73 1.02 3.56
C ILE A 52 -2.48 0.34 3.05
N ASN A 53 -2.44 -0.98 3.16
CA ASN A 53 -1.32 -1.77 2.69
C ASN A 53 -1.43 -1.99 1.20
N CYS A 54 -0.32 -1.78 0.50
CA CYS A 54 -0.25 -1.96 -0.95
C CYS A 54 0.86 -2.92 -1.28
N VAL A 55 0.66 -3.71 -2.33
CA VAL A 55 1.69 -4.60 -2.82
C VAL A 55 1.81 -4.42 -4.33
N ALA A 56 3.02 -4.20 -4.79
CA ALA A 56 3.31 -3.99 -6.20
C ALA A 56 4.26 -5.07 -6.68
N PHE A 57 3.92 -5.70 -7.79
CA PHE A 57 4.68 -6.81 -8.34
C PHE A 57 5.40 -6.39 -9.62
N ASP A 58 6.54 -7.06 -9.86
CA ASP A 58 7.28 -6.98 -11.11
C ASP A 58 7.68 -5.53 -11.38
N ARG A 59 7.30 -4.97 -12.52
CA ARG A 59 7.72 -3.61 -12.88
C ARG A 59 7.23 -2.57 -11.90
N ALA A 60 6.01 -2.72 -11.40
CA ALA A 60 5.50 -1.79 -10.40
C ALA A 60 6.32 -1.89 -9.12
N GLY A 61 6.74 -3.10 -8.75
CA GLY A 61 7.59 -3.27 -7.58
C GLY A 61 8.95 -2.63 -7.77
N GLU A 62 9.55 -2.79 -8.94
CA GLU A 62 10.83 -2.18 -9.24
C GLU A 62 10.75 -0.66 -9.23
N PHE A 63 9.67 -0.12 -9.78
CA PHE A 63 9.45 1.31 -9.78
C PHE A 63 9.36 1.85 -8.36
N ALA A 64 8.61 1.16 -7.50
CA ALA A 64 8.48 1.58 -6.12
C ALA A 64 9.81 1.54 -5.39
N GLU A 65 10.58 0.48 -5.61
CA GLU A 65 11.90 0.37 -5.00
C GLU A 65 12.80 1.53 -5.38
N LYS A 66 12.74 1.91 -6.64
CA LYS A 66 13.65 2.88 -7.19
C LYS A 66 13.28 4.31 -6.83
N TYR A 67 11.99 4.61 -6.80
CA TYR A 67 11.54 6.00 -6.75
C TYR A 67 10.72 6.38 -5.53
N PHE A 68 10.12 5.42 -4.85
CA PHE A 68 9.25 5.75 -3.71
C PHE A 68 10.04 5.79 -2.42
N ARG A 69 9.75 6.81 -1.60
CA ARG A 69 10.39 6.97 -0.29
C ARG A 69 9.37 7.48 0.70
N GLN A 70 9.67 7.29 1.97
CA GLN A 70 8.83 7.75 3.06
C GLN A 70 8.45 9.21 2.87
N GLY A 71 7.18 9.50 3.07
CA GLY A 71 6.66 10.86 3.00
C GLY A 71 6.21 11.30 1.64
N MET A 72 6.54 10.55 0.60
CA MET A 72 6.11 10.89 -0.76
C MET A 72 4.62 10.65 -0.92
N ARG A 73 3.97 11.55 -1.64
CA ARG A 73 2.57 11.37 -1.99
C ARG A 73 2.48 10.69 -3.34
N VAL A 74 1.70 9.63 -3.39
CA VAL A 74 1.58 8.82 -4.60
C VAL A 74 0.12 8.53 -4.88
N LEU A 75 -0.16 8.27 -6.14
CA LEU A 75 -1.48 7.86 -6.61
C LEU A 75 -1.37 6.42 -7.04
N VAL A 76 -2.27 5.59 -6.53
CA VAL A 76 -2.24 4.15 -6.77
C VAL A 76 -3.60 3.70 -7.26
N SER A 77 -3.62 2.87 -8.29
CA SER A 77 -4.83 2.18 -8.70
C SER A 77 -4.57 0.69 -8.69
N GLY A 78 -5.60 -0.07 -8.35
CA GLY A 78 -5.49 -1.50 -8.27
C GLY A 78 -6.77 -2.13 -7.80
N ARG A 79 -6.64 -3.28 -7.15
CA ARG A 79 -7.80 -4.02 -6.67
C ARG A 79 -7.58 -4.47 -5.24
N ILE A 80 -8.68 -4.69 -4.55
CA ILE A 80 -8.63 -5.21 -3.18
C ILE A 80 -8.44 -6.72 -3.23
N GLN A 81 -7.51 -7.21 -2.45
CA GLN A 81 -7.31 -8.64 -2.28
C GLN A 81 -7.26 -8.95 -0.80
N THR A 82 -8.10 -9.89 -0.38
CA THR A 82 -8.10 -10.32 1.01
C THR A 82 -7.40 -11.66 1.13
N GLY A 83 -6.92 -11.93 2.33
CA GLY A 83 -6.27 -13.19 2.60
C GLY A 83 -6.33 -13.47 4.08
N SER A 84 -5.67 -14.55 4.49
CA SER A 84 -5.59 -14.88 5.91
C SER A 84 -4.39 -15.78 6.15
N TYR A 85 -3.94 -15.77 7.40
CA TYR A 85 -2.93 -16.70 7.83
C TYR A 85 -3.18 -17.03 9.30
N THR A 86 -2.56 -18.10 9.78
CA THR A 86 -2.68 -18.51 11.16
C THR A 86 -1.42 -18.07 11.90
N ASN A 87 -1.60 -17.33 12.99
CA ASN A 87 -0.46 -16.85 13.75
C ASN A 87 0.04 -17.93 14.70
N ARG A 88 1.04 -17.60 15.51
CA ARG A 88 1.65 -18.56 16.44
C ARG A 88 0.69 -19.07 17.46
N ASP A 89 -0.30 -18.29 17.83
CA ASP A 89 -1.27 -18.65 18.84
C ASP A 89 -2.40 -19.49 18.27
N GLY A 90 -2.33 -19.83 16.99
CA GLY A 90 -3.37 -20.62 16.34
C GLY A 90 -4.58 -19.81 15.92
N GLN A 91 -4.49 -18.49 15.99
CA GLN A 91 -5.59 -17.62 15.61
C GLN A 91 -5.48 -17.25 14.16
N LYS A 92 -6.63 -17.17 13.50
CA LYS A 92 -6.68 -16.78 12.11
C LYS A 92 -6.65 -15.27 12.01
N VAL A 93 -5.70 -14.75 11.21
CA VAL A 93 -5.54 -13.33 11.00
C VAL A 93 -5.91 -13.02 9.55
N TYR A 94 -6.81 -12.06 9.38
CA TYR A 94 -7.27 -11.67 8.06
C TYR A 94 -6.49 -10.45 7.56
N THR A 95 -6.21 -10.45 6.28
CA THR A 95 -5.46 -9.36 5.67
C THR A 95 -6.26 -8.75 4.54
N THR A 96 -6.01 -7.46 4.29
CA THR A 96 -6.61 -6.74 3.19
C THR A 96 -5.53 -5.89 2.56
N ASP A 97 -5.23 -6.16 1.31
CA ASP A 97 -4.18 -5.46 0.58
C ASP A 97 -4.72 -4.90 -0.71
N ILE A 98 -4.09 -3.85 -1.20
CA ILE A 98 -4.35 -3.36 -2.54
C ILE A 98 -3.25 -3.90 -3.44
N VAL A 99 -3.63 -4.69 -4.44
CA VAL A 99 -2.70 -5.17 -5.45
C VAL A 99 -2.63 -4.10 -6.52
N VAL A 100 -1.45 -3.51 -6.66
CA VAL A 100 -1.28 -2.31 -7.47
C VAL A 100 -1.17 -2.66 -8.94
N ASP A 101 -1.99 -2.00 -9.76
CA ASP A 101 -1.90 -2.11 -11.22
C ASP A 101 -1.09 -0.94 -11.78
N ASP A 102 -1.24 0.23 -11.18
CA ASP A 102 -0.58 1.43 -11.68
C ASP A 102 -0.30 2.36 -10.51
N GLN A 103 0.79 3.11 -10.61
CA GLN A 103 1.16 4.04 -9.56
C GLN A 103 1.93 5.18 -10.16
N GLU A 104 1.73 6.39 -9.61
CA GLU A 104 2.40 7.58 -10.08
C GLU A 104 2.66 8.52 -8.92
N PHE A 105 3.54 9.47 -9.17
CA PHE A 105 3.78 10.53 -8.20
C PHE A 105 2.59 11.46 -8.16
N ALA A 106 2.20 11.85 -6.97
CA ALA A 106 1.10 12.80 -6.78
C ALA A 106 1.56 14.12 -6.18
N ASP A 107 2.84 14.22 -5.84
CA ASP A 107 3.39 15.49 -5.36
C ASP A 107 3.69 16.38 -6.55
N SER A 108 3.26 17.62 -6.45
CA SER A 108 3.65 18.60 -7.44
C SER A 108 4.99 19.18 -7.03
N LYS A 109 5.71 19.62 -8.00
CA LYS A 109 7.00 20.26 -7.73
C LYS A 109 6.89 21.74 -7.79
#